data_e56a0f86cc236b916d6d10638597747d
#
_entry.id   e56a0f86cc236b916d6d10638597747d
#
_cell.length_a   1.000
_cell.length_b   1.000
_cell.length_c   1.000
_cell.angle_alpha   90.00
_cell.angle_beta   90.00
_cell.angle_gamma   90.00
#
_symmetry.space_group_name_H-M   'P 1'
#
loop_
_entity.id
_entity.type
_entity.pdbx_description
1 polymer ?
#
loop_
_entity_poly.entity_id
_entity_poly.type
_entity_poly.pdbx_seq_one_letter_code
_entity_poly.pdbx_strand_id
1 'polypeptide(L)'
;MTASEIRALFAVASRPEVVSLAGGMPNLAALPLQSLASEVAELVGVDGMTALQYGSAQGVPQLREQICEVMREEGIEGDPNDVVVTVGSQMALDLLTRIFVDPGDVVLAEGPSYVGALGSFAAYQARVVHVAMDSRGLVPERLHEALDSLARKGITPKFLYTIPNFHNPAGVTLAHERRPRILDLCRRYGVMVIEDNPYGMLGFTGEVHPALRSYDADVIYLGSFSKTFASGLRVGWALVPPLVRDRLVLAAESATLCPPSFTQMLVSRYLSHHDWRSQIKTFSENYRERRDAMLAALETYLPEGCSWTVPDGGFFVWLTVPEGVDTKAMLPRAVTARVAYASGTGFYADGFGSRQLRLSFCYPTPERITEGVRRLAAVLEAELDVVRTFGTSARTELARGPQTPSPDTT
;
A
#
# COMPACT_ATOMS: atom_id res chain seq x y z
N MET A 1 -12.85 7.55 -14.43
CA MET A 1 -12.25 6.57 -13.49
C MET A 1 -12.34 5.18 -14.10
N THR A 2 -11.23 4.47 -14.23
CA THR A 2 -11.19 3.05 -14.64
C THR A 2 -11.09 2.17 -13.39
N ALA A 3 -11.77 1.01 -13.37
CA ALA A 3 -11.64 0.07 -12.26
C ALA A 3 -10.18 -0.41 -12.15
N SER A 4 -9.63 -0.49 -10.93
CA SER A 4 -8.29 -1.03 -10.74
C SER A 4 -8.23 -2.49 -11.20
N GLU A 5 -7.13 -2.91 -11.83
CA GLU A 5 -6.92 -4.28 -12.31
C GLU A 5 -7.08 -5.31 -11.17
N ILE A 6 -6.70 -4.95 -9.95
CA ILE A 6 -6.89 -5.77 -8.74
C ILE A 6 -8.39 -6.03 -8.47
N ARG A 7 -9.25 -5.03 -8.70
CA ARG A 7 -10.70 -5.17 -8.49
C ARG A 7 -11.35 -6.11 -9.52
N ALA A 8 -10.89 -6.07 -10.77
CA ALA A 8 -11.37 -6.98 -11.80
C ALA A 8 -11.00 -8.45 -11.50
N LEU A 9 -9.88 -8.68 -10.82
CA LEU A 9 -9.44 -10.00 -10.39
C LEU A 9 -10.21 -10.57 -9.20
N PHE A 10 -10.89 -9.73 -8.40
CA PHE A 10 -11.56 -10.16 -7.17
C PHE A 10 -12.58 -11.28 -7.40
N ALA A 11 -13.37 -11.18 -8.46
CA ALA A 11 -14.41 -12.18 -8.79
C ALA A 11 -13.84 -13.57 -9.15
N VAL A 12 -12.61 -13.60 -9.67
CA VAL A 12 -11.92 -14.87 -10.03
C VAL A 12 -11.07 -15.35 -8.87
N ALA A 13 -10.39 -14.44 -8.19
CA ALA A 13 -9.52 -14.73 -7.05
C ALA A 13 -10.29 -15.24 -5.81
N SER A 14 -11.60 -15.05 -5.74
CA SER A 14 -12.46 -15.56 -4.67
C SER A 14 -12.88 -17.03 -4.87
N ARG A 15 -12.57 -17.64 -6.01
CA ARG A 15 -12.92 -19.06 -6.25
C ARG A 15 -11.99 -19.98 -5.45
N PRO A 16 -12.52 -20.99 -4.73
CA PRO A 16 -11.72 -21.85 -3.83
C PRO A 16 -10.55 -22.58 -4.53
N GLU A 17 -10.71 -22.91 -5.82
CA GLU A 17 -9.68 -23.58 -6.61
C GLU A 17 -8.53 -22.66 -7.05
N VAL A 18 -8.72 -21.33 -6.97
CA VAL A 18 -7.69 -20.34 -7.32
C VAL A 18 -6.86 -20.00 -6.10
N VAL A 19 -5.55 -20.09 -6.20
CA VAL A 19 -4.64 -19.54 -5.18
C VAL A 19 -4.48 -18.04 -5.45
N SER A 20 -5.10 -17.23 -4.61
CA SER A 20 -4.99 -15.78 -4.74
C SER A 20 -3.77 -15.26 -3.98
N LEU A 21 -2.74 -14.86 -4.72
CA LEU A 21 -1.58 -14.11 -4.24
C LEU A 21 -1.70 -12.61 -4.62
N ALA A 22 -2.87 -12.16 -5.05
CA ALA A 22 -3.11 -10.80 -5.53
C ALA A 22 -3.59 -9.83 -4.44
N GLY A 23 -4.43 -10.32 -3.52
CA GLY A 23 -5.14 -9.48 -2.55
C GLY A 23 -4.29 -9.11 -1.33
N GLY A 24 -4.55 -7.93 -0.75
CA GLY A 24 -3.96 -7.49 0.53
C GLY A 24 -4.96 -7.58 1.70
N MET A 25 -5.83 -8.59 1.70
CA MET A 25 -6.80 -8.81 2.79
C MET A 25 -6.10 -9.52 3.96
N PRO A 26 -6.13 -8.95 5.18
CA PRO A 26 -5.53 -9.59 6.34
C PRO A 26 -6.20 -10.92 6.68
N ASN A 27 -5.42 -11.86 7.21
CA ASN A 27 -5.97 -13.08 7.79
C ASN A 27 -6.48 -12.78 9.20
N LEU A 28 -7.76 -13.00 9.43
CA LEU A 28 -8.42 -12.69 10.70
C LEU A 28 -8.62 -13.94 11.59
N ALA A 29 -8.05 -15.08 11.23
CA ALA A 29 -8.26 -16.34 11.97
C ALA A 29 -7.77 -16.28 13.43
N ALA A 30 -6.81 -15.40 13.72
CA ALA A 30 -6.29 -15.19 15.07
C ALA A 30 -7.09 -14.17 15.91
N LEU A 31 -8.14 -13.55 15.37
CA LEU A 31 -8.99 -12.65 16.15
C LEU A 31 -9.84 -13.41 17.17
N PRO A 32 -9.99 -12.89 18.40
CA PRO A 32 -10.80 -13.51 19.43
C PRO A 32 -12.30 -13.24 19.21
N LEU A 33 -12.91 -13.87 18.18
CA LEU A 33 -14.27 -13.58 17.72
C LEU A 33 -15.34 -13.72 18.82
N GLN A 34 -15.16 -14.66 19.76
CA GLN A 34 -16.11 -14.83 20.88
C GLN A 34 -16.07 -13.62 21.83
N SER A 35 -14.88 -13.14 22.16
CA SER A 35 -14.72 -11.94 22.99
C SER A 35 -15.27 -10.71 22.28
N LEU A 36 -15.04 -10.58 20.97
CA LEU A 36 -15.61 -9.49 20.17
C LEU A 36 -17.14 -9.54 20.13
N ALA A 37 -17.75 -10.72 20.05
CA ALA A 37 -19.20 -10.86 20.12
C ALA A 37 -19.75 -10.36 21.46
N SER A 38 -19.06 -10.64 22.57
CA SER A 38 -19.42 -10.15 23.90
C SER A 38 -19.29 -8.60 23.98
N GLU A 39 -18.21 -8.03 23.43
CA GLU A 39 -18.04 -6.57 23.36
C GLU A 39 -19.14 -5.89 22.55
N VAL A 40 -19.57 -6.48 21.44
CA VAL A 40 -20.69 -5.97 20.64
C VAL A 40 -22.00 -5.99 21.42
N ALA A 41 -22.29 -7.11 22.11
CA ALA A 41 -23.51 -7.23 22.90
C ALA A 41 -23.55 -6.22 24.05
N GLU A 42 -22.43 -6.06 24.76
CA GLU A 42 -22.32 -5.09 25.84
C GLU A 42 -22.41 -3.64 25.35
N LEU A 43 -21.72 -3.31 24.24
CA LEU A 43 -21.78 -1.98 23.61
C LEU A 43 -23.23 -1.59 23.29
N VAL A 44 -23.98 -2.50 22.67
CA VAL A 44 -25.40 -2.23 22.32
C VAL A 44 -26.27 -2.16 23.58
N GLY A 45 -26.02 -3.01 24.57
CA GLY A 45 -26.82 -3.08 25.80
C GLY A 45 -26.62 -1.87 26.73
N VAL A 46 -25.40 -1.33 26.80
CA VAL A 46 -25.04 -0.24 27.72
C VAL A 46 -25.07 1.12 27.03
N ASP A 47 -24.40 1.24 25.88
CA ASP A 47 -24.15 2.49 25.18
C ASP A 47 -24.88 2.59 23.84
N GLY A 48 -25.84 1.70 23.57
CA GLY A 48 -26.48 1.55 22.26
C GLY A 48 -27.07 2.84 21.69
N MET A 49 -27.67 3.67 22.54
CA MET A 49 -28.22 4.97 22.12
C MET A 49 -27.17 5.93 21.59
N THR A 50 -25.96 5.91 22.13
CA THR A 50 -24.81 6.72 21.68
C THR A 50 -24.12 6.06 20.49
N ALA A 51 -23.91 4.76 20.55
CA ALA A 51 -23.19 4.01 19.50
C ALA A 51 -23.94 4.02 18.15
N LEU A 52 -25.27 4.04 18.18
CA LEU A 52 -26.14 4.02 17.01
C LEU A 52 -26.58 5.41 16.54
N GLN A 53 -26.13 6.48 17.20
CA GLN A 53 -26.43 7.87 16.85
C GLN A 53 -25.27 8.50 16.06
N TYR A 54 -25.55 9.60 15.39
CA TYR A 54 -24.51 10.45 14.80
C TYR A 54 -23.51 10.92 15.85
N GLY A 55 -22.23 10.93 15.46
CA GLY A 55 -21.12 11.37 16.27
C GLY A 55 -20.48 12.67 15.78
N SER A 56 -19.30 12.96 16.31
CA SER A 56 -18.44 14.06 15.85
C SER A 56 -17.82 13.73 14.49
N ALA A 57 -17.74 14.72 13.59
CA ALA A 57 -17.01 14.61 12.33
C ALA A 57 -15.52 14.30 12.53
N GLN A 58 -14.93 14.71 13.66
CA GLN A 58 -13.55 14.43 14.03
C GLN A 58 -13.36 13.02 14.62
N GLY A 59 -14.43 12.37 15.06
CA GLY A 59 -14.43 11.05 15.69
C GLY A 59 -14.57 11.08 17.22
N VAL A 60 -14.73 9.88 17.79
CA VAL A 60 -14.96 9.66 19.24
C VAL A 60 -13.73 10.11 20.04
N PRO A 61 -13.86 11.01 21.05
CA PRO A 61 -12.73 11.54 21.81
C PRO A 61 -11.86 10.47 22.44
N GLN A 62 -12.46 9.51 23.14
CA GLN A 62 -11.73 8.39 23.76
C GLN A 62 -10.90 7.59 22.75
N LEU A 63 -11.44 7.32 21.56
CA LEU A 63 -10.69 6.62 20.54
C LEU A 63 -9.50 7.44 20.02
N ARG A 64 -9.64 8.76 19.92
CA ARG A 64 -8.53 9.65 19.52
C ARG A 64 -7.38 9.63 20.52
N GLU A 65 -7.67 9.58 21.81
CA GLU A 65 -6.68 9.39 22.88
C GLU A 65 -5.96 8.05 22.75
N GLN A 66 -6.72 6.96 22.56
CA GLN A 66 -6.17 5.62 22.37
C GLN A 66 -5.36 5.48 21.05
N ILE A 67 -5.76 6.17 19.99
CA ILE A 67 -4.97 6.25 18.76
C ILE A 67 -3.59 6.87 19.03
N CYS A 68 -3.51 7.91 19.89
CA CYS A 68 -2.22 8.46 20.29
C CYS A 68 -1.37 7.43 21.05
N GLU A 69 -1.99 6.58 21.90
CA GLU A 69 -1.27 5.49 22.56
C GLU A 69 -0.75 4.44 21.55
N VAL A 70 -1.55 4.12 20.54
CA VAL A 70 -1.13 3.21 19.46
C VAL A 70 0.04 3.81 18.66
N MET A 71 0.00 5.09 18.34
CA MET A 71 1.05 5.76 17.57
C MET A 71 2.38 5.89 18.35
N ARG A 72 2.37 5.86 19.69
CA ARG A 72 3.61 5.83 20.50
C ARG A 72 4.46 4.60 20.25
N GLU A 73 3.86 3.46 19.82
CA GLU A 73 4.62 2.27 19.42
C GLU A 73 5.54 2.53 18.21
N GLU A 74 5.28 3.58 17.45
CA GLU A 74 6.08 4.02 16.30
C GLU A 74 6.82 5.34 16.55
N GLY A 75 6.93 5.74 17.83
CA GLY A 75 7.68 6.93 18.28
C GLY A 75 6.95 8.26 18.05
N ILE A 76 5.65 8.26 17.77
CA ILE A 76 4.88 9.48 17.53
C ILE A 76 4.29 10.01 18.85
N GLU A 77 4.64 11.22 19.21
CA GLU A 77 3.95 11.99 20.25
C GLU A 77 2.88 12.85 19.58
N GLY A 78 1.62 12.43 19.68
CA GLY A 78 0.47 13.11 19.06
C GLY A 78 -0.45 13.76 20.10
N ASP A 79 -1.08 14.88 19.70
CA ASP A 79 -2.21 15.47 20.45
C ASP A 79 -3.52 14.83 19.93
N PRO A 80 -4.38 14.27 20.81
CA PRO A 80 -5.68 13.75 20.41
C PRO A 80 -6.55 14.77 19.65
N ASN A 81 -6.34 16.08 19.89
CA ASN A 81 -7.03 17.13 19.17
C ASN A 81 -6.62 17.24 17.69
N ASP A 82 -5.44 16.77 17.33
CA ASP A 82 -4.94 16.76 15.95
C ASP A 82 -5.23 15.44 15.20
N VAL A 83 -5.85 14.49 15.89
CA VAL A 83 -6.33 13.23 15.29
C VAL A 83 -7.71 13.44 14.68
N VAL A 84 -7.88 13.05 13.40
CA VAL A 84 -9.16 12.96 12.70
C VAL A 84 -9.42 11.51 12.33
N VAL A 85 -10.46 10.90 12.89
CA VAL A 85 -10.87 9.52 12.57
C VAL A 85 -11.60 9.51 11.24
N THR A 86 -11.29 8.51 10.41
CA THR A 86 -11.85 8.37 9.05
C THR A 86 -12.33 6.95 8.77
N VAL A 87 -13.09 6.77 7.69
CA VAL A 87 -13.56 5.45 7.21
C VAL A 87 -12.39 4.70 6.54
N GLY A 88 -11.38 4.33 7.34
CA GLY A 88 -10.07 3.83 6.91
C GLY A 88 -9.16 4.93 6.37
N SER A 89 -7.84 4.68 6.33
CA SER A 89 -6.83 5.64 5.83
C SER A 89 -7.05 6.05 4.37
N GLN A 90 -7.67 5.20 3.56
CA GLN A 90 -8.03 5.52 2.16
C GLN A 90 -8.93 6.76 2.06
N MET A 91 -9.90 6.93 2.99
CA MET A 91 -10.73 8.13 3.02
C MET A 91 -9.92 9.35 3.42
N ALA A 92 -9.03 9.23 4.41
CA ALA A 92 -8.14 10.33 4.79
C ALA A 92 -7.29 10.79 3.60
N LEU A 93 -6.70 9.85 2.85
CA LEU A 93 -5.91 10.14 1.67
C LEU A 93 -6.71 10.82 0.56
N ASP A 94 -7.94 10.34 0.30
CA ASP A 94 -8.84 10.95 -0.69
C ASP A 94 -9.20 12.40 -0.31
N LEU A 95 -9.58 12.62 0.95
CA LEU A 95 -9.92 13.95 1.46
C LEU A 95 -8.71 14.91 1.43
N LEU A 96 -7.51 14.44 1.80
CA LEU A 96 -6.29 15.25 1.71
C LEU A 96 -5.98 15.60 0.25
N THR A 97 -6.13 14.64 -0.67
CA THR A 97 -5.97 14.91 -2.10
C THR A 97 -6.96 15.98 -2.56
N ARG A 98 -8.22 15.88 -2.16
CA ARG A 98 -9.27 16.88 -2.45
C ARG A 98 -8.95 18.27 -1.91
N ILE A 99 -8.28 18.36 -0.74
CA ILE A 99 -7.92 19.64 -0.10
C ILE A 99 -6.75 20.31 -0.80
N PHE A 100 -5.75 19.54 -1.23
CA PHE A 100 -4.47 20.09 -1.69
C PHE A 100 -4.28 20.13 -3.20
N VAL A 101 -5.05 19.35 -3.96
CA VAL A 101 -4.80 19.13 -5.39
C VAL A 101 -5.89 19.73 -6.26
N ASP A 102 -5.48 20.63 -7.14
CA ASP A 102 -6.26 21.07 -8.29
C ASP A 102 -5.84 20.29 -9.56
N PRO A 103 -6.72 20.21 -10.59
CA PRO A 103 -6.39 19.52 -11.84
C PRO A 103 -5.08 20.01 -12.47
N GLY A 104 -4.16 19.08 -12.74
CA GLY A 104 -2.85 19.36 -13.32
C GLY A 104 -1.74 19.59 -12.30
N ASP A 105 -2.04 19.74 -11.01
CA ASP A 105 -1.03 19.82 -9.96
C ASP A 105 -0.16 18.57 -9.90
N VAL A 106 1.08 18.74 -9.47
CA VAL A 106 2.06 17.66 -9.33
C VAL A 106 2.07 17.12 -7.91
N VAL A 107 2.05 15.79 -7.80
CA VAL A 107 2.33 15.06 -6.56
C VAL A 107 3.52 14.13 -6.80
N LEU A 108 4.36 13.97 -5.78
CA LEU A 108 5.43 12.99 -5.79
C LEU A 108 4.94 11.71 -5.12
N ALA A 109 5.29 10.55 -5.67
CA ALA A 109 5.03 9.25 -5.07
C ALA A 109 6.19 8.31 -5.35
N GLU A 110 6.41 7.34 -4.48
CA GLU A 110 7.36 6.26 -4.73
C GLU A 110 7.02 5.51 -6.02
N GLY A 111 8.03 5.00 -6.70
CA GLY A 111 7.87 4.15 -7.87
C GLY A 111 8.46 2.76 -7.64
N PRO A 112 7.60 1.72 -7.43
CA PRO A 112 6.13 1.66 -7.51
C PRO A 112 5.41 2.31 -6.32
N SER A 113 4.07 2.50 -6.41
CA SER A 113 3.25 3.08 -5.34
C SER A 113 1.92 2.34 -5.16
N TYR A 114 1.24 2.61 -4.05
CA TYR A 114 -0.05 2.00 -3.73
C TYR A 114 -1.14 2.38 -4.74
N VAL A 115 -1.81 1.37 -5.31
CA VAL A 115 -2.83 1.58 -6.36
C VAL A 115 -4.02 2.44 -5.89
N GLY A 116 -4.36 2.37 -4.59
CA GLY A 116 -5.44 3.18 -4.02
C GLY A 116 -5.07 4.66 -3.96
N ALA A 117 -3.81 4.97 -3.67
CA ALA A 117 -3.29 6.34 -3.70
C ALA A 117 -3.27 6.89 -5.13
N LEU A 118 -2.72 6.12 -6.08
CA LEU A 118 -2.71 6.50 -7.50
C LEU A 118 -4.13 6.71 -8.03
N GLY A 119 -5.09 5.90 -7.58
CA GLY A 119 -6.51 6.06 -7.92
C GLY A 119 -7.11 7.37 -7.39
N SER A 120 -6.82 7.75 -6.14
CA SER A 120 -7.25 9.03 -5.58
C SER A 120 -6.59 10.20 -6.33
N PHE A 121 -5.30 10.15 -6.58
CA PHE A 121 -4.59 11.20 -7.32
C PHE A 121 -5.15 11.39 -8.74
N ALA A 122 -5.43 10.28 -9.43
CA ALA A 122 -6.04 10.31 -10.77
C ALA A 122 -7.47 10.87 -10.75
N ALA A 123 -8.25 10.62 -9.68
CA ALA A 123 -9.61 11.14 -9.55
C ALA A 123 -9.64 12.68 -9.49
N TYR A 124 -8.62 13.28 -8.89
CA TYR A 124 -8.44 14.74 -8.83
C TYR A 124 -7.53 15.29 -9.94
N GLN A 125 -7.21 14.47 -10.94
CA GLN A 125 -6.41 14.83 -12.12
C GLN A 125 -5.00 15.33 -11.76
N ALA A 126 -4.42 14.84 -10.66
CA ALA A 126 -3.04 15.10 -10.32
C ALA A 126 -2.08 14.44 -11.34
N ARG A 127 -0.96 15.09 -11.58
CA ARG A 127 0.18 14.51 -12.30
C ARG A 127 1.11 13.86 -11.29
N VAL A 128 1.22 12.55 -11.34
CA VAL A 128 2.14 11.81 -10.47
C VAL A 128 3.53 11.81 -11.10
N VAL A 129 4.54 12.19 -10.31
CA VAL A 129 5.95 12.00 -10.64
C VAL A 129 6.51 10.96 -9.69
N HIS A 130 6.92 9.82 -10.25
CA HIS A 130 7.50 8.73 -9.46
C HIS A 130 8.95 9.02 -9.08
N VAL A 131 9.28 8.74 -7.82
CA VAL A 131 10.63 8.78 -7.27
C VAL A 131 11.12 7.35 -7.09
N ALA A 132 12.29 7.04 -7.63
CA ALA A 132 12.83 5.69 -7.60
C ALA A 132 13.15 5.21 -6.18
N MET A 133 12.95 3.91 -5.98
CA MET A 133 13.28 3.16 -4.77
C MET A 133 14.35 2.11 -5.05
N ASP A 134 15.02 1.68 -4.00
CA ASP A 134 15.88 0.49 -3.98
C ASP A 134 15.49 -0.44 -2.81
N SER A 135 16.32 -1.44 -2.49
CA SER A 135 16.09 -2.36 -1.37
C SER A 135 16.03 -1.69 0.02
N ARG A 136 16.40 -0.41 0.12
CA ARG A 136 16.39 0.40 1.33
C ARG A 136 15.32 1.52 1.29
N GLY A 137 14.32 1.39 0.43
CA GLY A 137 13.21 2.34 0.24
C GLY A 137 13.56 3.51 -0.68
N LEU A 138 12.82 4.61 -0.57
CA LEU A 138 12.96 5.81 -1.37
C LEU A 138 14.42 6.33 -1.36
N VAL A 139 14.95 6.61 -2.57
CA VAL A 139 16.33 7.09 -2.75
C VAL A 139 16.39 8.61 -2.66
N PRO A 140 17.04 9.21 -1.63
CA PRO A 140 17.06 10.66 -1.43
C PRO A 140 17.67 11.44 -2.60
N GLU A 141 18.66 10.89 -3.29
CA GLU A 141 19.28 11.48 -4.45
C GLU A 141 18.28 11.62 -5.62
N ARG A 142 17.45 10.60 -5.83
CA ARG A 142 16.38 10.62 -6.85
C ARG A 142 15.26 11.58 -6.48
N LEU A 143 14.94 11.71 -5.19
CA LEU A 143 14.01 12.74 -4.72
C LEU A 143 14.55 14.13 -5.00
N HIS A 144 15.83 14.38 -4.70
CA HIS A 144 16.48 15.68 -4.98
C HIS A 144 16.46 16.00 -6.48
N GLU A 145 16.84 15.05 -7.34
CA GLU A 145 16.80 15.21 -8.81
C GLU A 145 15.39 15.57 -9.31
N ALA A 146 14.37 14.90 -8.81
CA ALA A 146 12.98 15.16 -9.17
C ALA A 146 12.54 16.57 -8.73
N LEU A 147 12.81 16.94 -7.47
CA LEU A 147 12.49 18.26 -6.91
C LEU A 147 13.21 19.39 -7.66
N ASP A 148 14.50 19.24 -7.93
CA ASP A 148 15.30 20.23 -8.66
C ASP A 148 14.83 20.39 -10.12
N SER A 149 14.50 19.28 -10.79
CA SER A 149 13.93 19.29 -12.13
C SER A 149 12.58 20.03 -12.20
N LEU A 150 11.72 19.84 -11.21
CA LEU A 150 10.43 20.52 -11.13
C LEU A 150 10.59 21.99 -10.76
N ALA A 151 11.47 22.32 -9.81
CA ALA A 151 11.76 23.70 -9.41
C ALA A 151 12.29 24.55 -10.59
N ARG A 152 13.18 23.98 -11.43
CA ARG A 152 13.65 24.64 -12.66
C ARG A 152 12.53 24.94 -13.66
N LYS A 153 11.41 24.23 -13.58
CA LYS A 153 10.21 24.48 -14.40
C LYS A 153 9.19 25.38 -13.69
N GLY A 154 9.53 25.93 -12.52
CA GLY A 154 8.62 26.73 -11.70
C GLY A 154 7.46 25.92 -11.10
N ILE A 155 7.62 24.60 -10.95
CA ILE A 155 6.59 23.70 -10.40
C ILE A 155 7.00 23.30 -9.00
N THR A 156 6.12 23.56 -8.02
CA THR A 156 6.24 23.03 -6.65
C THR A 156 5.23 21.88 -6.48
N PRO A 157 5.69 20.64 -6.23
CA PRO A 157 4.77 19.54 -5.92
C PRO A 157 3.95 19.84 -4.66
N LYS A 158 2.69 19.41 -4.63
CA LYS A 158 1.82 19.63 -3.47
C LYS A 158 2.27 18.83 -2.26
N PHE A 159 2.62 17.57 -2.47
CA PHE A 159 3.15 16.69 -1.43
C PHE A 159 3.98 15.55 -2.02
N LEU A 160 4.77 14.93 -1.15
CA LEU A 160 5.34 13.59 -1.31
C LEU A 160 4.45 12.60 -0.56
N TYR A 161 3.90 11.61 -1.27
CA TYR A 161 3.24 10.45 -0.68
C TYR A 161 4.23 9.29 -0.56
N THR A 162 4.37 8.72 0.63
CA THR A 162 5.33 7.64 0.92
C THR A 162 4.77 6.61 1.90
N ILE A 163 5.18 5.34 1.73
CA ILE A 163 4.90 4.24 2.65
C ILE A 163 6.25 3.74 3.19
N PRO A 164 6.77 4.32 4.27
CA PRO A 164 8.15 4.08 4.70
C PRO A 164 8.37 2.70 5.31
N ASN A 165 7.35 2.05 5.86
CA ASN A 165 7.47 0.77 6.55
C ASN A 165 6.73 -0.32 5.78
N PHE A 166 7.45 -1.41 5.41
CA PHE A 166 6.90 -2.59 4.74
C PHE A 166 6.05 -2.24 3.51
N HIS A 167 6.63 -1.47 2.64
CA HIS A 167 6.02 -0.77 1.51
C HIS A 167 5.05 -1.62 0.68
N ASN A 168 3.90 -1.08 0.34
CA ASN A 168 2.97 -1.66 -0.64
C ASN A 168 3.15 -0.95 -2.00
N PRO A 169 3.69 -1.65 -3.04
CA PRO A 169 3.78 -3.10 -3.20
C PRO A 169 5.15 -3.72 -2.89
N ALA A 170 6.21 -2.92 -2.67
CA ALA A 170 7.58 -3.40 -2.76
C ALA A 170 8.06 -4.25 -1.57
N GLY A 171 7.38 -4.22 -0.43
CA GLY A 171 7.77 -4.97 0.77
C GLY A 171 9.06 -4.47 1.45
N VAL A 172 9.66 -3.38 0.98
CA VAL A 172 10.89 -2.80 1.54
C VAL A 172 10.58 -1.81 2.65
N THR A 173 11.55 -1.57 3.53
CA THR A 173 11.48 -0.57 4.60
C THR A 173 12.49 0.54 4.35
N LEU A 174 12.04 1.79 4.50
CA LEU A 174 12.89 2.97 4.35
C LEU A 174 13.95 2.99 5.46
N ALA A 175 15.22 2.98 5.07
CA ALA A 175 16.34 3.01 5.98
C ALA A 175 16.32 4.24 6.91
N HIS A 176 16.68 4.03 8.17
CA HIS A 176 16.58 5.06 9.21
C HIS A 176 17.35 6.34 8.87
N GLU A 177 18.57 6.23 8.34
CA GLU A 177 19.40 7.36 7.98
C GLU A 177 18.89 8.15 6.76
N ARG A 178 17.99 7.59 5.94
CA ARG A 178 17.35 8.29 4.83
C ARG A 178 16.18 9.19 5.29
N ARG A 179 15.53 8.85 6.41
CA ARG A 179 14.33 9.54 6.91
C ARG A 179 14.55 11.04 7.11
N PRO A 180 15.55 11.49 7.92
CA PRO A 180 15.83 12.91 8.08
C PRO A 180 16.20 13.61 6.77
N ARG A 181 16.96 12.95 5.89
CA ARG A 181 17.37 13.50 4.60
C ARG A 181 16.19 13.78 3.65
N ILE A 182 15.20 12.87 3.62
CA ILE A 182 13.98 13.05 2.83
C ILE A 182 13.17 14.24 3.37
N LEU A 183 12.99 14.32 4.69
CA LEU A 183 12.29 15.42 5.33
C LEU A 183 12.98 16.77 5.08
N ASP A 184 14.31 16.83 5.18
CA ASP A 184 15.07 18.05 4.91
C ASP A 184 14.96 18.48 3.45
N LEU A 185 14.95 17.53 2.50
CA LEU A 185 14.72 17.84 1.09
C LEU A 185 13.31 18.40 0.89
N CYS A 186 12.27 17.73 1.39
CA CYS A 186 10.90 18.21 1.26
C CYS A 186 10.71 19.59 1.87
N ARG A 187 11.23 19.83 3.09
CA ARG A 187 11.19 21.14 3.75
C ARG A 187 11.88 22.24 2.93
N ARG A 188 13.06 21.95 2.38
CA ARG A 188 13.85 22.90 1.57
C ARG A 188 13.12 23.34 0.30
N TYR A 189 12.33 22.45 -0.29
CA TYR A 189 11.55 22.75 -1.51
C TYR A 189 10.09 23.13 -1.22
N GLY A 190 9.69 23.25 0.06
CA GLY A 190 8.32 23.60 0.45
C GLY A 190 7.28 22.54 0.12
N VAL A 191 7.67 21.25 0.11
CA VAL A 191 6.81 20.11 -0.23
C VAL A 191 6.36 19.43 1.07
N MET A 192 5.05 19.28 1.23
CA MET A 192 4.45 18.54 2.34
C MET A 192 4.73 17.04 2.22
N VAL A 193 4.79 16.32 3.34
CA VAL A 193 4.93 14.86 3.34
C VAL A 193 3.66 14.23 3.89
N ILE A 194 3.10 13.26 3.14
CA ILE A 194 2.02 12.37 3.59
C ILE A 194 2.62 10.98 3.75
N GLU A 195 2.72 10.55 4.99
CA GLU A 195 3.15 9.21 5.38
C GLU A 195 1.95 8.30 5.55
N ASP A 196 1.83 7.24 4.76
CA ASP A 196 0.81 6.20 4.90
C ASP A 196 1.44 4.95 5.53
N ASN A 197 1.07 4.65 6.77
CA ASN A 197 1.77 3.63 7.57
C ASN A 197 0.83 2.55 8.15
N PRO A 198 0.12 1.79 7.33
CA PRO A 198 -0.81 0.77 7.80
C PRO A 198 -0.14 -0.52 8.29
N TYR A 199 1.18 -0.70 8.04
CA TYR A 199 1.92 -1.93 8.33
C TYR A 199 2.99 -1.76 9.41
N GLY A 200 3.28 -0.56 9.89
CA GLY A 200 4.45 -0.26 10.73
C GLY A 200 4.61 -1.16 11.96
N MET A 201 3.50 -1.58 12.56
CA MET A 201 3.50 -2.51 13.70
C MET A 201 3.55 -4.00 13.30
N LEU A 202 3.60 -4.36 12.01
CA LEU A 202 3.59 -5.74 11.51
C LEU A 202 4.99 -6.21 11.09
N GLY A 203 6.00 -5.81 11.84
CA GLY A 203 7.39 -6.27 11.69
C GLY A 203 7.60 -7.70 12.20
N PHE A 204 8.55 -8.42 11.60
CA PHE A 204 8.86 -9.82 11.93
C PHE A 204 10.07 -10.00 12.84
N THR A 205 10.91 -8.96 12.96
CA THR A 205 12.17 -8.99 13.72
C THR A 205 12.02 -8.48 15.15
N GLY A 206 10.91 -7.81 15.47
CA GLY A 206 10.73 -7.06 16.72
C GLY A 206 11.42 -5.68 16.72
N GLU A 207 12.08 -5.31 15.64
CA GLU A 207 12.62 -3.95 15.47
C GLU A 207 11.48 -2.95 15.26
N VAL A 208 11.53 -1.84 15.97
CA VAL A 208 10.61 -0.71 15.78
C VAL A 208 11.18 0.21 14.73
N HIS A 209 10.38 0.50 13.70
CA HIS A 209 10.71 1.48 12.67
C HIS A 209 9.95 2.79 12.97
N PRO A 210 10.60 3.81 13.57
CA PRO A 210 9.94 5.05 13.90
C PRO A 210 9.33 5.71 12.67
N ALA A 211 8.10 6.21 12.79
CA ALA A 211 7.43 6.91 11.70
C ALA A 211 8.18 8.19 11.28
N LEU A 212 8.03 8.66 10.04
CA LEU A 212 8.55 9.97 9.61
C LEU A 212 7.97 11.10 10.48
N ARG A 213 6.71 10.97 10.87
CA ARG A 213 6.03 11.88 11.79
C ARG A 213 6.76 12.04 13.13
N SER A 214 7.50 11.05 13.59
CA SER A 214 8.27 11.14 14.83
C SER A 214 9.49 12.07 14.72
N TYR A 215 9.97 12.32 13.50
CA TYR A 215 11.08 13.25 13.22
C TYR A 215 10.61 14.68 12.90
N ASP A 216 9.37 14.85 12.43
CA ASP A 216 8.85 16.13 11.98
C ASP A 216 7.34 16.23 12.21
N ALA A 217 6.92 17.18 13.06
CA ALA A 217 5.51 17.40 13.40
C ALA A 217 4.66 17.95 12.24
N ASP A 218 5.25 18.40 11.15
CA ASP A 218 4.54 18.86 9.96
C ASP A 218 4.19 17.72 8.98
N VAL A 219 4.73 16.51 9.17
CA VAL A 219 4.35 15.33 8.39
C VAL A 219 2.90 14.96 8.69
N ILE A 220 2.09 14.77 7.67
CA ILE A 220 0.75 14.20 7.79
C ILE A 220 0.91 12.68 7.89
N TYR A 221 0.46 12.09 8.99
CA TYR A 221 0.51 10.65 9.22
C TYR A 221 -0.87 10.03 9.04
N LEU A 222 -0.93 8.93 8.27
CA LEU A 222 -2.13 8.12 8.06
C LEU A 222 -1.95 6.74 8.69
N GLY A 223 -2.86 6.39 9.59
CA GLY A 223 -2.89 5.10 10.24
C GLY A 223 -4.21 4.37 10.05
N SER A 224 -4.24 3.08 10.34
CA SER A 224 -5.45 2.26 10.17
C SER A 224 -5.43 1.00 11.01
N PHE A 225 -6.57 0.67 11.62
CA PHE A 225 -6.81 -0.63 12.25
C PHE A 225 -7.12 -1.76 11.24
N SER A 226 -7.12 -1.45 9.93
CA SER A 226 -7.45 -2.44 8.90
C SER A 226 -6.47 -3.60 8.83
N LYS A 227 -5.21 -3.42 9.26
CA LYS A 227 -4.17 -4.45 9.17
C LYS A 227 -3.77 -5.04 10.52
N THR A 228 -3.95 -4.26 11.58
CA THR A 228 -3.59 -4.62 12.95
C THR A 228 -4.76 -5.13 13.79
N PHE A 229 -5.99 -4.98 13.30
CA PHE A 229 -7.20 -5.47 13.96
C PHE A 229 -8.18 -6.06 12.94
N ALA A 230 -9.13 -5.27 12.42
CA ALA A 230 -10.20 -5.77 11.56
C ALA A 230 -10.51 -4.80 10.41
N SER A 231 -10.21 -5.21 9.19
CA SER A 231 -10.40 -4.38 7.99
C SER A 231 -11.87 -4.04 7.71
N GLY A 232 -12.82 -4.90 8.14
CA GLY A 232 -14.26 -4.71 7.96
C GLY A 232 -14.85 -3.59 8.81
N LEU A 233 -14.22 -3.19 9.90
CA LEU A 233 -14.68 -2.11 10.77
C LEU A 233 -14.49 -0.71 10.17
N ARG A 234 -13.62 -0.59 9.16
CA ARG A 234 -13.37 0.66 8.45
C ARG A 234 -12.96 1.83 9.37
N VAL A 235 -12.09 1.58 10.35
CA VAL A 235 -11.53 2.62 11.23
C VAL A 235 -10.08 2.90 10.85
N GLY A 236 -9.81 4.14 10.49
CA GLY A 236 -8.49 4.71 10.23
C GLY A 236 -8.44 6.13 10.76
N TRP A 237 -7.30 6.77 10.63
CA TRP A 237 -7.12 8.15 11.10
C TRP A 237 -6.05 8.89 10.32
N ALA A 238 -6.09 10.21 10.42
CA ALA A 238 -4.99 11.09 10.10
C ALA A 238 -4.56 11.87 11.36
N LEU A 239 -3.26 11.92 11.62
CA LEU A 239 -2.66 12.89 12.55
C LEU A 239 -2.07 14.00 11.70
N VAL A 240 -2.56 15.22 11.87
CA VAL A 240 -2.29 16.33 10.96
C VAL A 240 -1.95 17.62 11.73
N PRO A 241 -1.18 18.56 11.15
CA PRO A 241 -1.02 19.89 11.73
C PRO A 241 -2.38 20.62 11.89
N PRO A 242 -2.53 21.52 12.92
CA PRO A 242 -3.81 22.16 13.23
C PRO A 242 -4.50 22.86 12.05
N LEU A 243 -3.76 23.53 11.17
CA LEU A 243 -4.30 24.19 9.97
C LEU A 243 -4.90 23.20 8.98
N VAL A 244 -4.31 22.02 8.87
CA VAL A 244 -4.82 20.93 7.98
C VAL A 244 -6.01 20.26 8.65
N ARG A 245 -5.97 20.04 9.98
CA ARG A 245 -7.04 19.42 10.76
C ARG A 245 -8.39 20.09 10.50
N ASP A 246 -8.46 21.41 10.63
CA ASP A 246 -9.71 22.14 10.50
C ASP A 246 -10.32 21.97 9.10
N ARG A 247 -9.48 21.94 8.07
CA ARG A 247 -9.91 21.69 6.68
C ARG A 247 -10.32 20.24 6.46
N LEU A 248 -9.59 19.30 7.05
CA LEU A 248 -9.89 17.88 6.94
C LEU A 248 -11.20 17.52 7.63
N VAL A 249 -11.48 18.09 8.81
CA VAL A 249 -12.77 17.89 9.52
C VAL A 249 -13.94 18.40 8.67
N LEU A 250 -13.85 19.61 8.09
CA LEU A 250 -14.89 20.14 7.20
C LEU A 250 -15.08 19.30 5.95
N ALA A 251 -13.99 18.79 5.35
CA ALA A 251 -14.06 17.92 4.18
C ALA A 251 -14.70 16.56 4.53
N ALA A 252 -14.38 15.99 5.71
CA ALA A 252 -14.96 14.75 6.21
C ALA A 252 -16.45 14.91 6.50
N GLU A 253 -16.85 15.99 7.14
CA GLU A 253 -18.26 16.34 7.39
C GLU A 253 -19.06 16.46 6.08
N SER A 254 -18.51 17.16 5.09
CA SER A 254 -19.11 17.28 3.76
C SER A 254 -19.23 15.94 3.02
N ALA A 255 -18.34 14.98 3.28
CA ALA A 255 -18.31 13.70 2.58
C ALA A 255 -19.24 12.65 3.23
N THR A 256 -19.25 12.56 4.56
CA THR A 256 -19.94 11.48 5.29
C THR A 256 -20.69 11.94 6.54
N LEU A 257 -20.75 13.24 6.82
CA LEU A 257 -21.24 13.83 8.04
C LEU A 257 -20.38 13.49 9.26
N CYS A 258 -20.22 12.20 9.56
CA CYS A 258 -19.32 11.68 10.59
C CYS A 258 -18.92 10.23 10.24
N PRO A 259 -17.78 9.73 10.71
CA PRO A 259 -17.49 8.30 10.63
C PRO A 259 -18.40 7.52 11.60
N PRO A 260 -18.72 6.23 11.31
CA PRO A 260 -19.65 5.43 12.10
C PRO A 260 -19.24 5.36 13.57
N SER A 261 -20.09 5.84 14.49
CA SER A 261 -19.82 5.85 15.94
C SER A 261 -19.70 4.42 16.49
N PHE A 262 -20.54 3.50 16.03
CA PHE A 262 -20.56 2.10 16.47
C PHE A 262 -19.20 1.41 16.31
N THR A 263 -18.60 1.48 15.12
CA THR A 263 -17.31 0.81 14.87
C THR A 263 -16.17 1.47 15.63
N GLN A 264 -16.20 2.77 15.81
CA GLN A 264 -15.24 3.51 16.63
C GLN A 264 -15.32 3.10 18.10
N MET A 265 -16.52 3.05 18.68
CA MET A 265 -16.72 2.64 20.06
C MET A 265 -16.36 1.17 20.28
N LEU A 266 -16.62 0.28 19.29
CA LEU A 266 -16.18 -1.11 19.35
C LEU A 266 -14.65 -1.24 19.35
N VAL A 267 -13.95 -0.48 18.50
CA VAL A 267 -12.47 -0.46 18.51
C VAL A 267 -11.96 0.10 19.83
N SER A 268 -12.56 1.18 20.36
CA SER A 268 -12.20 1.77 21.66
C SER A 268 -12.33 0.78 22.80
N ARG A 269 -13.43 0.03 22.86
CA ARG A 269 -13.64 -1.04 23.86
C ARG A 269 -12.60 -2.15 23.72
N TYR A 270 -12.32 -2.59 22.48
CA TYR A 270 -11.29 -3.59 22.25
C TYR A 270 -9.93 -3.14 22.78
N LEU A 271 -9.51 -1.91 22.47
CA LEU A 271 -8.23 -1.34 22.95
C LEU A 271 -8.19 -1.22 24.48
N SER A 272 -9.33 -0.98 25.14
CA SER A 272 -9.43 -0.88 26.60
C SER A 272 -9.41 -2.21 27.31
N HIS A 273 -10.03 -3.27 26.74
CA HIS A 273 -10.33 -4.49 27.45
C HIS A 273 -9.45 -5.68 27.04
N HIS A 274 -8.71 -5.55 25.92
CA HIS A 274 -7.90 -6.65 25.38
C HIS A 274 -6.43 -6.25 25.24
N ASP A 275 -5.55 -7.23 25.34
CA ASP A 275 -4.12 -7.06 25.05
C ASP A 275 -3.89 -7.03 23.53
N TRP A 276 -4.20 -5.88 22.93
CA TRP A 276 -4.06 -5.65 21.50
C TRP A 276 -2.60 -5.75 21.02
N ARG A 277 -1.61 -5.47 21.90
CA ARG A 277 -0.18 -5.60 21.56
C ARG A 277 0.19 -7.06 21.33
N SER A 278 -0.21 -7.95 22.23
CA SER A 278 -0.03 -9.41 22.04
C SER A 278 -0.77 -9.92 20.80
N GLN A 279 -1.96 -9.37 20.49
CA GLN A 279 -2.70 -9.73 19.28
C GLN A 279 -1.93 -9.34 18.00
N ILE A 280 -1.34 -8.16 17.94
CA ILE A 280 -0.51 -7.70 16.81
C ILE A 280 0.73 -8.60 16.67
N LYS A 281 1.38 -8.97 17.78
CA LYS A 281 2.49 -9.92 17.78
C LYS A 281 2.10 -11.26 17.17
N THR A 282 0.94 -11.80 17.57
CA THR A 282 0.39 -13.05 16.99
C THR A 282 0.17 -12.92 15.48
N PHE A 283 -0.34 -11.78 14.99
CA PHE A 283 -0.46 -11.53 13.56
C PHE A 283 0.90 -11.51 12.87
N SER A 284 1.87 -10.81 13.43
CA SER A 284 3.23 -10.73 12.88
C SER A 284 3.89 -12.10 12.78
N GLU A 285 3.77 -12.94 13.80
CA GLU A 285 4.28 -14.33 13.80
C GLU A 285 3.63 -15.16 12.68
N ASN A 286 2.29 -15.09 12.55
CA ASN A 286 1.55 -15.79 11.50
C ASN A 286 1.93 -15.29 10.09
N TYR A 287 2.19 -14.00 9.91
CA TYR A 287 2.61 -13.46 8.61
C TYR A 287 4.07 -13.80 8.31
N ARG A 288 4.94 -13.87 9.31
CA ARG A 288 6.33 -14.31 9.14
C ARG A 288 6.39 -15.75 8.60
N GLU A 289 5.61 -16.68 9.18
CA GLU A 289 5.54 -18.07 8.69
C GLU A 289 5.12 -18.12 7.21
N ARG A 290 4.12 -17.34 6.83
CA ARG A 290 3.65 -17.27 5.44
C ARG A 290 4.67 -16.62 4.50
N ARG A 291 5.36 -15.57 4.96
CA ARG A 291 6.47 -14.94 4.23
C ARG A 291 7.59 -15.95 3.97
N ASP A 292 7.97 -16.70 4.99
CA ASP A 292 9.05 -17.69 4.88
C ASP A 292 8.68 -18.80 3.89
N ALA A 293 7.44 -19.29 3.90
CA ALA A 293 6.93 -20.23 2.90
C ALA A 293 6.94 -19.64 1.47
N MET A 294 6.58 -18.37 1.32
CA MET A 294 6.64 -17.66 0.03
C MET A 294 8.07 -17.61 -0.49
N LEU A 295 9.02 -17.16 0.32
CA LEU A 295 10.42 -17.02 -0.09
C LEU A 295 11.06 -18.38 -0.43
N ALA A 296 10.83 -19.41 0.38
CA ALA A 296 11.30 -20.77 0.11
C ALA A 296 10.72 -21.32 -1.21
N ALA A 297 9.45 -21.05 -1.48
CA ALA A 297 8.82 -21.49 -2.73
C ALA A 297 9.38 -20.73 -3.95
N LEU A 298 9.63 -19.41 -3.83
CA LEU A 298 10.22 -18.61 -4.90
C LEU A 298 11.62 -19.12 -5.25
N GLU A 299 12.46 -19.39 -4.23
CA GLU A 299 13.80 -19.94 -4.42
C GLU A 299 13.79 -21.32 -5.07
N THR A 300 12.78 -22.16 -4.72
CA THR A 300 12.71 -23.55 -5.19
C THR A 300 12.20 -23.65 -6.64
N TYR A 301 11.22 -22.82 -7.02
CA TYR A 301 10.45 -23.06 -8.24
C TYR A 301 10.67 -22.04 -9.34
N LEU A 302 11.08 -20.80 -9.02
CA LEU A 302 11.19 -19.79 -10.08
C LEU A 302 12.40 -20.03 -10.99
N PRO A 303 12.27 -19.77 -12.31
CA PRO A 303 13.37 -19.88 -13.24
C PRO A 303 14.44 -18.80 -13.00
N GLU A 304 15.64 -19.08 -13.51
CA GLU A 304 16.76 -18.12 -13.47
C GLU A 304 16.39 -16.77 -14.11
N GLY A 305 16.98 -15.70 -13.58
CA GLY A 305 16.73 -14.33 -14.05
C GLY A 305 15.55 -13.64 -13.37
N CYS A 306 14.85 -14.31 -12.46
CA CYS A 306 13.91 -13.69 -11.55
C CYS A 306 14.66 -13.05 -10.35
N SER A 307 14.10 -11.97 -9.81
CA SER A 307 14.56 -11.36 -8.56
C SER A 307 13.37 -10.85 -7.75
N TRP A 308 13.48 -10.88 -6.43
CA TRP A 308 12.40 -10.47 -5.53
C TRP A 308 12.92 -9.79 -4.28
N THR A 309 12.03 -9.03 -3.64
CA THR A 309 12.31 -8.41 -2.35
C THR A 309 12.13 -9.41 -1.20
N VAL A 310 12.88 -9.20 -0.13
CA VAL A 310 12.81 -9.99 1.11
C VAL A 310 12.26 -9.08 2.22
N PRO A 311 10.94 -9.10 2.48
CA PRO A 311 10.33 -8.20 3.45
C PRO A 311 10.56 -8.66 4.89
N ASP A 312 10.84 -7.71 5.79
CA ASP A 312 10.94 -7.92 7.23
C ASP A 312 9.64 -7.62 7.97
N GLY A 313 8.54 -7.44 7.24
CA GLY A 313 7.21 -7.16 7.75
C GLY A 313 6.18 -6.98 6.65
N GLY A 314 4.96 -6.60 7.02
CA GLY A 314 3.88 -6.34 6.09
C GLY A 314 3.35 -7.58 5.37
N PHE A 315 2.95 -7.43 4.08
CA PHE A 315 2.11 -8.41 3.39
C PHE A 315 2.64 -8.86 2.02
N PHE A 316 3.70 -8.23 1.47
CA PHE A 316 3.98 -8.30 0.05
C PHE A 316 5.44 -8.62 -0.28
N VAL A 317 5.60 -9.39 -1.35
CA VAL A 317 6.84 -9.57 -2.09
C VAL A 317 6.69 -8.93 -3.46
N TRP A 318 7.69 -8.18 -3.91
CA TRP A 318 7.78 -7.61 -5.24
C TRP A 318 8.72 -8.43 -6.09
N LEU A 319 8.17 -9.07 -7.12
CA LEU A 319 8.90 -9.96 -8.03
C LEU A 319 9.14 -9.26 -9.36
N THR A 320 10.36 -9.33 -9.85
CA THR A 320 10.76 -8.93 -11.21
C THR A 320 11.06 -10.19 -12.02
N VAL A 321 10.41 -10.32 -13.18
CA VAL A 321 10.60 -11.45 -14.10
C VAL A 321 11.60 -11.12 -15.21
N PRO A 322 12.16 -12.13 -15.91
CA PRO A 322 13.12 -11.94 -16.99
C PRO A 322 12.61 -11.06 -18.12
N GLU A 323 13.52 -10.55 -18.94
CA GLU A 323 13.20 -9.74 -20.12
C GLU A 323 12.34 -10.51 -21.13
N GLY A 324 11.41 -9.77 -21.77
CA GLY A 324 10.49 -10.30 -22.78
C GLY A 324 9.16 -10.78 -22.20
N VAL A 325 9.06 -11.00 -20.88
CA VAL A 325 7.79 -11.36 -20.25
C VAL A 325 7.03 -10.09 -19.82
N ASP A 326 5.75 -10.02 -20.20
CA ASP A 326 4.81 -8.98 -19.76
C ASP A 326 3.83 -9.60 -18.75
N THR A 327 3.92 -9.17 -17.49
CA THR A 327 3.14 -9.72 -16.37
C THR A 327 1.64 -9.44 -16.51
N LYS A 328 1.26 -8.36 -17.19
CA LYS A 328 -0.14 -8.05 -17.47
C LYS A 328 -0.70 -8.97 -18.56
N ALA A 329 0.04 -9.18 -19.63
CA ALA A 329 -0.34 -10.11 -20.71
C ALA A 329 -0.33 -11.58 -20.25
N MET A 330 0.54 -11.96 -19.31
CA MET A 330 0.62 -13.31 -18.73
C MET A 330 -0.55 -13.62 -17.77
N LEU A 331 -1.19 -12.61 -17.16
CA LEU A 331 -2.18 -12.80 -16.11
C LEU A 331 -3.37 -13.70 -16.46
N PRO A 332 -3.99 -13.65 -17.65
CA PRO A 332 -5.07 -14.58 -18.02
C PRO A 332 -4.64 -16.05 -18.00
N ARG A 333 -3.39 -16.35 -18.39
CA ARG A 333 -2.83 -17.70 -18.36
C ARG A 333 -2.60 -18.18 -16.93
N ALA A 334 -2.11 -17.29 -16.06
CA ALA A 334 -1.96 -17.58 -14.63
C ALA A 334 -3.33 -17.91 -13.99
N VAL A 335 -4.37 -17.14 -14.31
CA VAL A 335 -5.74 -17.41 -13.84
C VAL A 335 -6.25 -18.76 -14.35
N THR A 336 -5.98 -19.12 -15.60
CA THR A 336 -6.31 -20.45 -16.16
C THR A 336 -5.55 -21.56 -15.41
N ALA A 337 -4.31 -21.32 -15.00
CA ALA A 337 -3.51 -22.20 -14.14
C ALA A 337 -3.92 -22.12 -12.65
N ARG A 338 -5.01 -21.41 -12.32
CA ARG A 338 -5.58 -21.27 -10.97
C ARG A 338 -4.64 -20.61 -9.96
N VAL A 339 -3.88 -19.62 -10.42
CA VAL A 339 -3.10 -18.70 -9.57
C VAL A 339 -3.36 -17.25 -10.01
N ALA A 340 -3.48 -16.34 -9.04
CA ALA A 340 -3.69 -14.92 -9.32
C ALA A 340 -2.65 -14.08 -8.57
N TYR A 341 -2.11 -13.05 -9.24
CA TYR A 341 -1.19 -12.05 -8.71
C TYR A 341 -1.62 -10.64 -9.16
N ALA A 342 -0.99 -9.60 -8.65
CA ALA A 342 -1.22 -8.24 -9.14
C ALA A 342 -0.08 -7.83 -10.08
N SER A 343 -0.41 -7.47 -11.35
CA SER A 343 0.57 -6.98 -12.32
C SER A 343 1.20 -5.67 -11.87
N GLY A 344 2.47 -5.48 -12.15
CA GLY A 344 3.24 -4.29 -11.77
C GLY A 344 2.75 -3.00 -12.40
N THR A 345 2.15 -3.05 -13.59
CA THR A 345 1.67 -1.86 -14.31
C THR A 345 0.63 -1.05 -13.54
N GLY A 346 -0.16 -1.69 -12.67
CA GLY A 346 -1.16 -1.00 -11.84
C GLY A 346 -0.56 -0.17 -10.70
N PHE A 347 0.74 -0.33 -10.40
CA PHE A 347 1.43 0.37 -9.32
C PHE A 347 2.27 1.55 -9.80
N TYR A 348 2.12 1.93 -11.07
CA TYR A 348 2.75 3.10 -11.68
C TYR A 348 1.71 3.91 -12.45
N ALA A 349 1.71 5.22 -12.26
CA ALA A 349 0.78 6.12 -12.93
C ALA A 349 1.06 6.26 -14.45
N ASP A 350 2.29 6.00 -14.86
CA ASP A 350 2.77 6.06 -16.25
C ASP A 350 2.74 4.69 -16.97
N GLY A 351 2.23 3.65 -16.30
CA GLY A 351 2.16 2.29 -16.84
C GLY A 351 3.47 1.52 -16.88
N PHE A 352 4.52 2.02 -16.22
CA PHE A 352 5.77 1.27 -16.02
C PHE A 352 5.51 -0.04 -15.25
N GLY A 353 6.50 -0.92 -15.14
CA GLY A 353 6.39 -2.12 -14.31
C GLY A 353 5.83 -3.35 -15.02
N SER A 354 5.84 -3.41 -16.36
CA SER A 354 5.36 -4.57 -17.15
C SER A 354 6.07 -5.89 -16.80
N ARG A 355 7.33 -5.81 -16.33
CA ARG A 355 8.13 -6.98 -15.89
C ARG A 355 8.01 -7.27 -14.40
N GLN A 356 7.14 -6.56 -13.70
CA GLN A 356 7.03 -6.66 -12.25
C GLN A 356 5.65 -7.16 -11.85
N LEU A 357 5.57 -7.80 -10.70
CA LEU A 357 4.30 -8.21 -10.10
C LEU A 357 4.41 -8.26 -8.58
N ARG A 358 3.27 -8.04 -7.92
CA ARG A 358 3.15 -8.15 -6.48
C ARG A 358 2.56 -9.49 -6.09
N LEU A 359 3.22 -10.18 -5.16
CA LEU A 359 2.73 -11.37 -4.48
C LEU A 359 2.35 -11.02 -3.04
N SER A 360 1.19 -11.48 -2.60
CA SER A 360 0.70 -11.33 -1.23
C SER A 360 0.73 -12.66 -0.51
N PHE A 361 1.33 -12.68 0.67
CA PHE A 361 1.36 -13.84 1.55
C PHE A 361 0.40 -13.74 2.75
N CYS A 362 -0.35 -12.65 2.89
CA CYS A 362 -1.08 -12.37 4.12
C CYS A 362 -2.32 -13.26 4.36
N TYR A 363 -2.94 -13.80 3.32
CA TYR A 363 -4.21 -14.53 3.44
C TYR A 363 -4.09 -16.05 3.30
N PRO A 364 -3.43 -16.62 2.26
CA PRO A 364 -3.37 -18.08 2.08
C PRO A 364 -2.53 -18.76 3.16
N THR A 365 -2.77 -20.08 3.37
CA THR A 365 -1.89 -20.90 4.23
C THR A 365 -0.53 -21.12 3.57
N PRO A 366 0.53 -21.51 4.34
CA PRO A 366 1.85 -21.82 3.78
C PRO A 366 1.82 -22.82 2.61
N GLU A 367 1.00 -23.88 2.73
CA GLU A 367 0.87 -24.91 1.69
C GLU A 367 0.22 -24.33 0.42
N ARG A 368 -0.80 -23.48 0.59
CA ARG A 368 -1.46 -22.81 -0.54
C ARG A 368 -0.52 -21.81 -1.21
N ILE A 369 0.32 -21.11 -0.45
CA ILE A 369 1.35 -20.22 -0.97
C ILE A 369 2.33 -20.99 -1.84
N THR A 370 2.89 -22.10 -1.32
CA THR A 370 3.83 -22.97 -2.05
C THR A 370 3.21 -23.48 -3.36
N GLU A 371 1.98 -23.95 -3.31
CA GLU A 371 1.25 -24.41 -4.51
C GLU A 371 1.01 -23.25 -5.50
N GLY A 372 0.65 -22.08 -5.03
CA GLY A 372 0.47 -20.88 -5.86
C GLY A 372 1.74 -20.48 -6.59
N VAL A 373 2.87 -20.46 -5.90
CA VAL A 373 4.18 -20.15 -6.49
C VAL A 373 4.59 -21.22 -7.50
N ARG A 374 4.38 -22.50 -7.20
CA ARG A 374 4.65 -23.60 -8.15
C ARG A 374 3.85 -23.44 -9.46
N ARG A 375 2.57 -23.08 -9.38
CA ARG A 375 1.72 -22.82 -10.56
C ARG A 375 2.21 -21.58 -11.32
N LEU A 376 2.58 -20.52 -10.63
CA LEU A 376 3.11 -19.30 -11.24
C LEU A 376 4.41 -19.59 -11.99
N ALA A 377 5.31 -20.37 -11.40
CA ALA A 377 6.57 -20.79 -12.02
C ALA A 377 6.35 -21.54 -13.35
N ALA A 378 5.43 -22.50 -13.37
CA ALA A 378 5.10 -23.24 -14.58
C ALA A 378 4.54 -22.33 -15.70
N VAL A 379 3.72 -21.34 -15.35
CA VAL A 379 3.23 -20.35 -16.32
C VAL A 379 4.37 -19.47 -16.83
N LEU A 380 5.26 -19.04 -15.95
CA LEU A 380 6.41 -18.20 -16.31
C LEU A 380 7.39 -18.94 -17.22
N GLU A 381 7.66 -20.21 -16.95
CA GLU A 381 8.49 -21.06 -17.83
C GLU A 381 7.89 -21.16 -19.23
N ALA A 382 6.58 -21.41 -19.35
CA ALA A 382 5.89 -21.43 -20.64
C ALA A 382 5.97 -20.08 -21.37
N GLU A 383 5.88 -18.95 -20.67
CA GLU A 383 6.09 -17.62 -21.27
C GLU A 383 7.52 -17.44 -21.78
N LEU A 384 8.51 -17.87 -21.00
CA LEU A 384 9.92 -17.79 -21.40
C LEU A 384 10.22 -18.66 -22.62
N ASP A 385 9.61 -19.82 -22.74
CA ASP A 385 9.73 -20.67 -23.94
C ASP A 385 9.16 -19.99 -25.18
N VAL A 386 8.02 -19.30 -25.05
CA VAL A 386 7.46 -18.46 -26.12
C VAL A 386 8.43 -17.34 -26.50
N VAL A 387 8.98 -16.63 -25.52
CA VAL A 387 9.97 -15.56 -25.74
C VAL A 387 11.23 -16.09 -26.42
N ARG A 388 11.75 -17.25 -26.01
CA ARG A 388 12.92 -17.90 -26.63
C ARG A 388 12.65 -18.30 -28.07
N THR A 389 11.45 -18.82 -28.34
CA THR A 389 11.08 -19.33 -29.67
C THR A 389 10.79 -18.21 -30.68
N PHE A 390 10.09 -17.16 -30.26
CA PHE A 390 9.56 -16.12 -31.13
C PHE A 390 10.20 -14.73 -30.91
N GLY A 391 10.83 -14.48 -29.76
CA GLY A 391 11.37 -13.17 -29.40
C GLY A 391 12.58 -12.73 -30.22
N THR A 392 13.29 -13.65 -30.85
CA THR A 392 14.41 -13.36 -31.78
C THR A 392 13.94 -12.80 -33.12
N SER A 393 12.76 -13.18 -33.59
CA SER A 393 12.22 -12.71 -34.89
C SER A 393 11.83 -11.22 -34.85
N ALA A 394 11.21 -10.75 -33.76
CA ALA A 394 10.77 -9.35 -33.65
C ALA A 394 11.95 -8.34 -33.52
N ARG A 395 13.09 -8.74 -32.90
CA ARG A 395 14.31 -7.91 -32.84
C ARG A 395 15.00 -7.82 -34.20
N THR A 396 14.92 -8.85 -35.04
CA THR A 396 15.54 -8.85 -36.37
C THR A 396 14.76 -7.99 -37.37
N GLU A 397 13.44 -7.87 -37.23
CA GLU A 397 12.62 -7.01 -38.07
C GLU A 397 12.71 -5.53 -37.68
N LEU A 398 12.81 -5.21 -36.38
CA LEU A 398 13.02 -3.82 -35.89
C LEU A 398 14.44 -3.32 -36.19
N ALA A 399 15.44 -4.20 -36.29
CA ALA A 399 16.80 -3.83 -36.69
C ALA A 399 16.96 -3.63 -38.20
N ARG A 400 16.03 -4.15 -39.01
CA ARG A 400 15.90 -3.81 -40.43
C ARG A 400 14.93 -2.63 -40.55
N GLY A 401 15.44 -1.42 -40.36
CA GLY A 401 14.70 -0.19 -40.68
C GLY A 401 14.15 -0.25 -42.11
N PRO A 402 13.12 0.54 -42.45
CA PRO A 402 12.51 0.52 -43.77
C PRO A 402 13.60 0.73 -44.83
N GLN A 403 13.78 -0.27 -45.68
CA GLN A 403 14.63 -0.10 -46.85
C GLN A 403 13.99 0.95 -47.75
N THR A 404 14.62 2.13 -47.78
CA THR A 404 14.30 3.13 -48.81
C THR A 404 14.53 2.48 -50.17
N PRO A 405 13.54 2.52 -51.09
CA PRO A 405 13.77 2.09 -52.47
C PRO A 405 14.87 2.97 -53.06
N SER A 406 15.87 2.31 -53.63
CA SER A 406 16.93 2.98 -54.41
C SER A 406 16.30 3.70 -55.61
N PRO A 407 16.66 4.97 -55.86
CA PRO A 407 16.25 5.64 -57.09
C PRO A 407 17.18 5.18 -58.20
N ASP A 408 16.74 4.23 -59.02
CA ASP A 408 17.44 3.97 -60.28
C ASP A 408 16.47 3.81 -61.43
N THR A 409 16.77 4.64 -62.44
CA THR A 409 16.59 4.54 -63.87
C THR A 409 15.16 4.62 -64.43
N THR A 410 14.75 5.68 -64.91
CA THR A 410 14.83 6.28 -66.31
C THR A 410 14.08 7.61 -66.35
#